data_5c3a8e2908c29743fc2a18d8054aabc3
#
_entry.id   5c3a8e2908c29743fc2a18d8054aabc3
#
_cell.length_a   1.000
_cell.length_b   1.000
_cell.length_c   1.000
_cell.angle_alpha   90.00
_cell.angle_beta   90.00
_cell.angle_gamma   90.00
#
_symmetry.space_group_name_H-M   'P 1'
#
loop_
_entity.id
_entity.type
_entity.pdbx_description
1 polymer ?
#
loop_
_entity_poly.entity_id
_entity_poly.type
_entity_poly.pdbx_seq_one_letter_code
_entity_poly.pdbx_strand_id
1 'polypeptide(L)'
;MTSTEATVPTQSAPGPAPGDATLRRPELRPLWDTLHSRLSSGRPVTRVRLGPLDDTQREALADLLGLDRLPDARPSIALTRLEDAVTELTGRTVREVVTALVGPLGDRAGERRRRQDERAELWTWLAEHETVRAQPVLSDWAASCRAAGVVAGSAEHTRRLLTDALKVLAELPGRAEPLPVFAARVLSGQAHALDDGTPLSALVLRALATLYDTVPPQSAVERRALWTRAGVADDELSATVLVGGLRVAGDGLLARVATACAEAGQAASLTLAHVRYPGEFILAEAPVPVVHVVENPSVLALALRRFGSCCPPLVCTSGWPNSAAIQLLRMLADQGAALRYHGDLDGEGIRIAAYVLDKTSARPWRMTAADYRAAVARNPRGPQPGRITEAPWDFELAEVMAEHGVAVVEELVAEALLADLADAAQQRRLPGRP
;
A
#
# COMPACT_ATOMS: atom_id res chain seq x y z
N MET A 1 -52.35 -17.42 41.80
CA MET A 1 -52.80 -16.53 40.75
C MET A 1 -52.19 -17.04 39.46
N THR A 2 -53.02 -17.73 38.69
CA THR A 2 -52.68 -18.48 37.48
C THR A 2 -52.67 -17.54 36.28
N SER A 3 -51.51 -17.39 35.64
CA SER A 3 -51.41 -16.65 34.35
C SER A 3 -51.66 -17.66 33.21
N THR A 4 -52.74 -17.38 32.50
CA THR A 4 -53.16 -18.13 31.30
C THR A 4 -52.31 -17.69 30.12
N GLU A 5 -51.46 -18.59 29.57
CA GLU A 5 -50.80 -18.40 28.31
C GLU A 5 -51.78 -18.50 27.15
N ALA A 6 -51.93 -17.42 26.40
CA ALA A 6 -52.72 -17.37 25.18
C ALA A 6 -51.89 -18.02 24.04
N THR A 7 -52.26 -19.17 23.61
CA THR A 7 -51.72 -19.85 22.43
C THR A 7 -52.15 -19.12 21.16
N VAL A 8 -51.21 -18.49 20.46
CA VAL A 8 -51.42 -17.93 19.12
C VAL A 8 -51.54 -19.09 18.11
N PRO A 9 -52.61 -19.17 17.30
CA PRO A 9 -52.74 -20.22 16.30
C PRO A 9 -51.71 -20.03 15.20
N THR A 10 -50.87 -21.03 15.03
CA THR A 10 -49.96 -21.17 13.90
C THR A 10 -50.81 -21.32 12.61
N GLN A 11 -50.84 -20.30 11.77
CA GLN A 11 -51.41 -20.39 10.43
C GLN A 11 -50.59 -21.38 9.63
N SER A 12 -51.20 -22.58 9.37
CA SER A 12 -50.64 -23.58 8.44
C SER A 12 -50.47 -22.96 7.07
N ALA A 13 -49.28 -23.06 6.50
CA ALA A 13 -49.00 -22.65 5.13
C ALA A 13 -50.02 -23.32 4.18
N PRO A 14 -50.60 -22.61 3.21
CA PRO A 14 -51.55 -23.23 2.25
C PRO A 14 -50.84 -24.34 1.49
N GLY A 15 -51.49 -25.51 1.42
CA GLY A 15 -50.98 -26.65 0.67
C GLY A 15 -50.79 -26.33 -0.82
N PRO A 16 -50.00 -27.12 -1.57
CA PRO A 16 -49.73 -26.86 -2.97
C PRO A 16 -51.03 -26.73 -3.77
N ALA A 17 -51.18 -25.60 -4.50
CA ALA A 17 -52.37 -25.41 -5.35
C ALA A 17 -52.44 -26.46 -6.47
N PRO A 18 -53.66 -26.84 -6.91
CA PRO A 18 -53.81 -27.69 -8.10
C PRO A 18 -53.14 -26.99 -9.28
N GLY A 19 -52.12 -27.52 -9.87
CA GLY A 19 -51.32 -26.87 -10.93
C GLY A 19 -49.86 -26.62 -10.54
N ASP A 20 -49.51 -26.57 -9.25
CA ASP A 20 -48.11 -26.40 -8.79
C ASP A 20 -47.21 -27.58 -9.28
N ALA A 21 -47.76 -28.77 -9.41
CA ALA A 21 -47.03 -29.95 -9.93
C ALA A 21 -46.64 -29.76 -11.41
N THR A 22 -47.50 -29.17 -12.21
CA THR A 22 -47.21 -28.87 -13.63
C THR A 22 -46.08 -27.84 -13.77
N LEU A 23 -46.12 -26.79 -12.95
CA LEU A 23 -45.10 -25.72 -13.01
C LEU A 23 -43.73 -26.17 -12.50
N ARG A 24 -43.68 -27.24 -11.65
CA ARG A 24 -42.42 -27.80 -11.11
C ARG A 24 -41.76 -28.83 -12.01
N ARG A 25 -42.36 -29.15 -13.18
CA ARG A 25 -41.74 -30.08 -14.14
C ARG A 25 -40.29 -29.60 -14.46
N PRO A 26 -39.30 -30.52 -14.42
CA PRO A 26 -37.92 -30.19 -14.73
C PRO A 26 -37.71 -29.56 -16.11
N GLU A 27 -38.53 -29.96 -17.08
CA GLU A 27 -38.51 -29.48 -18.47
C GLU A 27 -38.83 -27.99 -18.57
N LEU A 28 -39.58 -27.42 -17.63
CA LEU A 28 -39.91 -26.00 -17.55
C LEU A 28 -38.84 -25.15 -16.84
N ARG A 29 -37.82 -25.78 -16.25
CA ARG A 29 -36.78 -25.07 -15.52
C ARG A 29 -36.08 -23.99 -16.33
N PRO A 30 -35.72 -24.19 -17.62
CA PRO A 30 -35.12 -23.13 -18.45
C PRO A 30 -36.02 -21.89 -18.63
N LEU A 31 -37.33 -22.06 -18.67
CA LEU A 31 -38.31 -20.99 -18.71
C LEU A 31 -38.23 -20.15 -17.41
N TRP A 32 -38.28 -20.80 -16.25
CA TRP A 32 -38.33 -20.13 -14.94
C TRP A 32 -37.00 -19.43 -14.66
N ASP A 33 -35.86 -20.02 -14.95
CA ASP A 33 -34.53 -19.42 -14.78
C ASP A 33 -34.36 -18.20 -15.68
N THR A 34 -34.83 -18.28 -16.94
CA THR A 34 -34.78 -17.13 -17.86
C THR A 34 -35.70 -15.99 -17.39
N LEU A 35 -36.92 -16.33 -16.95
CA LEU A 35 -37.85 -15.35 -16.39
C LEU A 35 -37.31 -14.69 -15.13
N HIS A 36 -36.77 -15.47 -14.21
CA HIS A 36 -36.14 -14.94 -13.00
C HIS A 36 -35.03 -13.94 -13.33
N SER A 37 -34.13 -14.30 -14.24
CA SER A 37 -33.06 -13.41 -14.69
C SER A 37 -33.59 -12.13 -15.34
N ARG A 38 -34.63 -12.22 -16.18
CA ARG A 38 -35.24 -11.08 -16.87
C ARG A 38 -36.01 -10.18 -15.93
N LEU A 39 -36.85 -10.75 -15.07
CA LEU A 39 -37.64 -10.01 -14.07
C LEU A 39 -36.74 -9.35 -13.02
N SER A 40 -35.65 -10.04 -12.63
CA SER A 40 -34.64 -9.46 -11.72
C SER A 40 -33.77 -8.36 -12.36
N SER A 41 -33.87 -8.15 -13.67
CA SER A 41 -33.14 -7.05 -14.33
C SER A 41 -33.65 -5.66 -13.96
N GLY A 42 -34.87 -5.55 -13.43
CA GLY A 42 -35.58 -4.29 -13.15
C GLY A 42 -36.04 -3.53 -14.39
N ARG A 43 -35.96 -4.15 -15.59
CA ARG A 43 -36.46 -3.59 -16.85
C ARG A 43 -37.86 -4.14 -17.17
N PRO A 44 -38.71 -3.40 -17.89
CA PRO A 44 -39.97 -3.91 -18.38
C PRO A 44 -39.73 -5.15 -19.27
N VAL A 45 -40.44 -6.23 -18.96
CA VAL A 45 -40.37 -7.49 -19.74
C VAL A 45 -41.70 -7.66 -20.45
N THR A 46 -41.70 -7.57 -21.77
CA THR A 46 -42.89 -7.82 -22.61
C THR A 46 -42.84 -9.17 -23.29
N ARG A 47 -41.63 -9.65 -23.56
CA ARG A 47 -41.38 -10.97 -24.18
C ARG A 47 -40.15 -11.64 -23.58
N VAL A 48 -40.23 -12.97 -23.45
CA VAL A 48 -39.11 -13.82 -22.98
C VAL A 48 -38.63 -14.67 -24.15
N ARG A 49 -37.35 -14.57 -24.48
CA ARG A 49 -36.69 -15.46 -25.47
C ARG A 49 -35.95 -16.53 -24.71
N LEU A 50 -36.27 -17.79 -25.00
CA LEU A 50 -35.59 -18.93 -24.42
C LEU A 50 -34.36 -19.32 -25.25
N GLY A 51 -33.42 -20.02 -24.64
CA GLY A 51 -32.31 -20.69 -25.31
C GLY A 51 -32.83 -21.86 -26.15
N PRO A 52 -31.94 -22.66 -26.75
CA PRO A 52 -32.33 -23.85 -27.45
C PRO A 52 -32.95 -24.84 -26.46
N LEU A 53 -34.19 -25.26 -26.75
CA LEU A 53 -34.96 -26.25 -26.00
C LEU A 53 -34.91 -27.59 -26.74
N ASP A 54 -34.82 -28.67 -26.00
CA ASP A 54 -35.04 -30.02 -26.52
C ASP A 54 -36.55 -30.32 -26.71
N ASP A 55 -36.87 -31.45 -27.32
CA ASP A 55 -38.26 -31.78 -27.66
C ASP A 55 -39.14 -31.97 -26.43
N THR A 56 -38.62 -32.52 -25.33
CA THR A 56 -39.38 -32.70 -24.09
C THR A 56 -39.69 -31.35 -23.41
N GLN A 57 -38.76 -30.42 -23.46
CA GLN A 57 -38.97 -29.06 -22.97
C GLN A 57 -39.95 -28.28 -23.84
N ARG A 58 -39.92 -28.50 -25.17
CA ARG A 58 -40.88 -27.88 -26.10
C ARG A 58 -42.30 -28.41 -25.89
N GLU A 59 -42.45 -29.73 -25.64
CA GLU A 59 -43.73 -30.35 -25.28
C GLU A 59 -44.28 -29.81 -23.98
N ALA A 60 -43.47 -29.74 -22.93
CA ALA A 60 -43.88 -29.17 -21.65
C ALA A 60 -44.30 -27.68 -21.77
N LEU A 61 -43.61 -26.92 -22.64
CA LEU A 61 -43.93 -25.53 -22.90
C LEU A 61 -45.24 -25.41 -23.71
N ALA A 62 -45.48 -26.32 -24.68
CA ALA A 62 -46.73 -26.34 -25.43
C ALA A 62 -47.91 -26.68 -24.54
N ASP A 63 -47.76 -27.67 -23.64
CA ASP A 63 -48.76 -28.05 -22.63
C ASP A 63 -49.10 -26.85 -21.71
N LEU A 64 -48.07 -26.15 -21.20
CA LEU A 64 -48.27 -24.99 -20.30
C LEU A 64 -49.02 -23.86 -21.00
N LEU A 65 -48.73 -23.61 -22.26
CA LEU A 65 -49.29 -22.44 -23.02
C LEU A 65 -50.54 -22.80 -23.82
N GLY A 66 -51.03 -24.06 -23.76
CA GLY A 66 -52.17 -24.52 -24.55
C GLY A 66 -51.93 -24.37 -26.06
N LEU A 67 -50.79 -24.84 -26.57
CA LEU A 67 -50.44 -24.73 -27.98
C LEU A 67 -50.79 -25.98 -28.77
N ASP A 68 -51.45 -25.86 -29.92
CA ASP A 68 -51.78 -26.97 -30.81
C ASP A 68 -50.57 -27.55 -31.56
N ARG A 69 -49.44 -26.82 -31.52
CA ARG A 69 -48.18 -27.21 -32.18
C ARG A 69 -46.97 -26.94 -31.30
N LEU A 70 -45.95 -27.77 -31.46
CA LEU A 70 -44.66 -27.54 -30.74
C LEU A 70 -44.06 -26.19 -31.15
N PRO A 71 -43.60 -25.38 -30.16
CA PRO A 71 -42.91 -24.14 -30.41
C PRO A 71 -41.54 -24.39 -31.05
N ASP A 72 -40.95 -23.39 -31.70
CA ASP A 72 -39.59 -23.45 -32.24
C ASP A 72 -38.57 -23.82 -31.13
N ALA A 73 -37.39 -24.31 -31.54
CA ALA A 73 -36.33 -24.66 -30.62
C ALA A 73 -35.84 -23.44 -29.79
N ARG A 74 -36.04 -22.23 -30.28
CA ARG A 74 -35.72 -20.95 -29.57
C ARG A 74 -36.95 -20.06 -29.51
N PRO A 75 -37.93 -20.37 -28.72
CA PRO A 75 -39.22 -19.67 -28.75
C PRO A 75 -39.11 -18.30 -28.10
N SER A 76 -39.95 -17.37 -28.60
CA SER A 76 -40.17 -16.04 -28.01
C SER A 76 -41.62 -15.94 -27.54
N ILE A 77 -41.80 -15.88 -26.23
CA ILE A 77 -43.12 -15.93 -25.59
C ILE A 77 -43.50 -14.54 -25.12
N ALA A 78 -44.70 -14.07 -25.41
CA ALA A 78 -45.24 -12.87 -24.80
C ALA A 78 -45.51 -13.10 -23.31
N LEU A 79 -45.08 -12.15 -22.45
CA LEU A 79 -45.27 -12.29 -21.01
C LEU A 79 -46.76 -12.36 -20.65
N THR A 80 -47.63 -11.61 -21.35
CA THR A 80 -49.07 -11.63 -21.16
C THR A 80 -49.65 -13.03 -21.33
N ARG A 81 -49.26 -13.78 -22.42
CA ARG A 81 -49.72 -15.13 -22.63
C ARG A 81 -49.29 -16.10 -21.52
N LEU A 82 -48.08 -15.84 -20.97
CA LEU A 82 -47.58 -16.67 -19.85
C LEU A 82 -48.31 -16.30 -18.56
N GLU A 83 -48.64 -15.03 -18.33
CA GLU A 83 -49.45 -14.58 -17.20
C GLU A 83 -50.83 -15.22 -17.25
N ASP A 84 -51.50 -15.23 -18.42
CA ASP A 84 -52.80 -15.84 -18.60
C ASP A 84 -52.78 -17.35 -18.26
N ALA A 85 -51.80 -18.08 -18.84
CA ALA A 85 -51.66 -19.51 -18.59
C ALA A 85 -51.34 -19.86 -17.13
N VAL A 86 -50.44 -19.12 -16.49
CA VAL A 86 -50.06 -19.36 -15.08
C VAL A 86 -51.21 -18.98 -14.13
N THR A 87 -51.92 -17.89 -14.43
CA THR A 87 -53.06 -17.43 -13.63
C THR A 87 -54.20 -18.45 -13.73
N GLU A 88 -54.51 -18.96 -14.93
CA GLU A 88 -55.53 -19.98 -15.14
C GLU A 88 -55.24 -21.28 -14.36
N LEU A 89 -53.95 -21.71 -14.34
CA LEU A 89 -53.54 -22.94 -13.67
C LEU A 89 -53.47 -22.83 -12.14
N THR A 90 -53.07 -21.63 -11.62
CA THR A 90 -52.70 -21.52 -10.19
C THR A 90 -53.36 -20.37 -9.45
N GLY A 91 -54.02 -19.44 -10.15
CA GLY A 91 -54.52 -18.19 -9.57
C GLY A 91 -53.43 -17.16 -9.15
N ARG A 92 -52.18 -17.41 -9.50
CA ARG A 92 -50.99 -16.63 -9.10
C ARG A 92 -50.38 -15.91 -10.30
N THR A 93 -49.71 -14.84 -10.04
CA THR A 93 -48.93 -14.14 -11.08
C THR A 93 -47.64 -14.89 -11.43
N VAL A 94 -47.12 -14.69 -12.63
CA VAL A 94 -45.80 -15.20 -13.03
C VAL A 94 -44.69 -14.80 -12.05
N ARG A 95 -44.74 -13.57 -11.49
CA ARG A 95 -43.79 -13.11 -10.50
C ARG A 95 -43.82 -13.97 -9.22
N GLU A 96 -44.98 -14.26 -8.71
CA GLU A 96 -45.13 -15.07 -7.50
C GLU A 96 -44.68 -16.53 -7.74
N VAL A 97 -44.99 -17.09 -8.91
CA VAL A 97 -44.56 -18.44 -9.28
C VAL A 97 -43.06 -18.51 -9.45
N VAL A 98 -42.44 -17.56 -10.17
CA VAL A 98 -40.97 -17.52 -10.35
C VAL A 98 -40.26 -17.33 -9.00
N THR A 99 -40.79 -16.48 -8.12
CA THR A 99 -40.26 -16.30 -6.77
C THR A 99 -40.30 -17.60 -5.96
N ALA A 100 -41.41 -18.37 -6.08
CA ALA A 100 -41.56 -19.60 -5.34
C ALA A 100 -40.70 -20.76 -5.90
N LEU A 101 -40.47 -20.79 -7.22
CA LEU A 101 -39.75 -21.88 -7.89
C LEU A 101 -38.23 -21.65 -7.99
N VAL A 102 -37.78 -20.40 -8.14
CA VAL A 102 -36.38 -20.05 -8.39
C VAL A 102 -35.76 -19.28 -7.22
N GLY A 103 -36.56 -18.41 -6.60
CA GLY A 103 -36.12 -17.57 -5.49
C GLY A 103 -36.54 -16.10 -5.65
N PRO A 104 -36.19 -15.24 -4.67
CA PRO A 104 -36.62 -13.84 -4.67
C PRO A 104 -36.11 -13.09 -5.89
N LEU A 105 -36.96 -12.22 -6.45
CA LEU A 105 -36.60 -11.38 -7.61
C LEU A 105 -35.79 -10.19 -7.15
N GLY A 106 -34.63 -9.99 -7.76
CA GLY A 106 -33.79 -8.81 -7.58
C GLY A 106 -34.30 -7.60 -8.37
N ASP A 107 -33.80 -6.42 -8.04
CA ASP A 107 -33.97 -5.18 -8.81
C ASP A 107 -32.60 -4.58 -9.21
N ARG A 108 -31.93 -5.24 -10.12
CA ARG A 108 -30.59 -4.82 -10.57
C ARG A 108 -30.55 -3.43 -11.19
N ALA A 109 -31.65 -2.95 -11.76
CA ALA A 109 -31.73 -1.59 -12.33
C ALA A 109 -31.90 -0.56 -11.22
N GLY A 110 -32.76 -0.82 -10.23
CA GLY A 110 -32.92 0.02 -9.05
C GLY A 110 -31.65 0.06 -8.19
N GLU A 111 -31.02 -1.07 -7.99
CA GLU A 111 -29.72 -1.13 -7.28
C GLU A 111 -28.64 -0.31 -7.98
N ARG A 112 -28.56 -0.35 -9.32
CA ARG A 112 -27.62 0.48 -10.08
C ARG A 112 -27.94 1.96 -9.97
N ARG A 113 -29.22 2.33 -10.03
CA ARG A 113 -29.64 3.72 -9.83
C ARG A 113 -29.28 4.18 -8.42
N ARG A 114 -29.65 3.45 -7.38
CA ARG A 114 -29.29 3.79 -5.99
C ARG A 114 -27.79 4.01 -5.81
N ARG A 115 -26.95 3.10 -6.33
CA ARG A 115 -25.48 3.26 -6.28
C ARG A 115 -25.00 4.48 -7.06
N GLN A 116 -25.66 4.84 -8.15
CA GLN A 116 -25.33 6.04 -8.93
C GLN A 116 -25.73 7.31 -8.16
N ASP A 117 -26.89 7.31 -7.55
CA ASP A 117 -27.40 8.43 -6.75
C ASP A 117 -26.53 8.64 -5.50
N GLU A 118 -26.18 7.56 -4.77
CA GLU A 118 -25.26 7.60 -3.63
C GLU A 118 -23.89 8.19 -4.00
N ARG A 119 -23.38 7.84 -5.19
CA ARG A 119 -22.13 8.43 -5.69
C ARG A 119 -22.27 9.89 -6.04
N ALA A 120 -23.37 10.29 -6.68
CA ALA A 120 -23.63 11.67 -7.02
C ALA A 120 -23.74 12.53 -5.75
N GLU A 121 -24.48 12.06 -4.75
CA GLU A 121 -24.61 12.70 -3.44
C GLU A 121 -23.25 12.83 -2.72
N LEU A 122 -22.42 11.80 -2.76
CA LEU A 122 -21.08 11.83 -2.17
C LEU A 122 -20.23 12.97 -2.74
N TRP A 123 -20.22 13.11 -4.07
CA TRP A 123 -19.37 14.11 -4.73
C TRP A 123 -19.94 15.53 -4.58
N THR A 124 -21.25 15.69 -4.54
CA THR A 124 -21.90 16.96 -4.22
C THR A 124 -21.57 17.38 -2.79
N TRP A 125 -21.71 16.45 -1.83
CA TRP A 125 -21.34 16.70 -0.44
C TRP A 125 -19.87 17.12 -0.28
N LEU A 126 -18.93 16.45 -0.98
CA LEU A 126 -17.50 16.80 -0.91
C LEU A 126 -17.27 18.22 -1.44
N ALA A 127 -17.83 18.56 -2.60
CA ALA A 127 -17.66 19.86 -3.22
C ALA A 127 -18.28 21.02 -2.38
N GLU A 128 -19.34 20.71 -1.65
CA GLU A 128 -20.06 21.68 -0.81
C GLU A 128 -19.53 21.73 0.64
N HIS A 129 -18.60 20.84 1.01
CA HIS A 129 -18.07 20.78 2.36
C HIS A 129 -17.40 22.10 2.76
N GLU A 130 -17.62 22.56 3.99
CA GLU A 130 -17.11 23.84 4.48
C GLU A 130 -15.60 24.01 4.33
N THR A 131 -14.81 22.98 4.62
CA THR A 131 -13.35 22.98 4.46
C THR A 131 -12.92 23.20 3.00
N VAL A 132 -13.64 22.61 2.04
CA VAL A 132 -13.38 22.80 0.60
C VAL A 132 -13.79 24.19 0.16
N ARG A 133 -14.94 24.68 0.64
CA ARG A 133 -15.43 26.03 0.32
C ARG A 133 -14.57 27.14 0.93
N ALA A 134 -14.03 26.91 2.13
CA ALA A 134 -13.15 27.86 2.79
C ALA A 134 -11.82 28.05 2.04
N GLN A 135 -11.40 27.07 1.24
CA GLN A 135 -10.17 27.09 0.48
C GLN A 135 -10.45 26.71 -0.99
N PRO A 136 -10.73 27.68 -1.87
CA PRO A 136 -11.16 27.42 -3.25
C PRO A 136 -10.23 26.52 -4.07
N VAL A 137 -8.91 26.53 -3.75
CA VAL A 137 -7.90 25.67 -4.39
C VAL A 137 -8.21 24.18 -4.14
N LEU A 138 -8.84 23.81 -3.03
CA LEU A 138 -9.24 22.42 -2.75
C LEU A 138 -10.34 21.89 -3.69
N SER A 139 -10.99 22.76 -4.50
CA SER A 139 -11.93 22.31 -5.53
C SER A 139 -11.27 21.38 -6.55
N ASP A 140 -10.00 21.64 -6.90
CA ASP A 140 -9.23 20.79 -7.83
C ASP A 140 -8.89 19.44 -7.21
N TRP A 141 -8.56 19.41 -5.90
CA TRP A 141 -8.42 18.16 -5.17
C TRP A 141 -9.74 17.38 -5.10
N ALA A 142 -10.85 18.02 -4.81
CA ALA A 142 -12.17 17.38 -4.79
C ALA A 142 -12.55 16.83 -6.17
N ALA A 143 -12.25 17.54 -7.24
CA ALA A 143 -12.44 17.09 -8.61
C ALA A 143 -11.55 15.87 -8.92
N SER A 144 -10.30 15.87 -8.47
CA SER A 144 -9.39 14.74 -8.62
C SER A 144 -9.86 13.50 -7.87
N CYS A 145 -10.41 13.65 -6.66
CA CYS A 145 -11.02 12.55 -5.90
C CYS A 145 -12.22 11.96 -6.64
N ARG A 146 -13.08 12.80 -7.21
CA ARG A 146 -14.21 12.36 -8.03
C ARG A 146 -13.75 11.60 -9.28
N ALA A 147 -12.72 12.07 -9.95
CA ALA A 147 -12.13 11.41 -11.12
C ALA A 147 -11.54 10.04 -10.78
N ALA A 148 -10.91 9.89 -9.62
CA ALA A 148 -10.40 8.61 -9.11
C ALA A 148 -11.52 7.61 -8.74
N GLY A 149 -12.74 8.11 -8.46
CA GLY A 149 -13.90 7.28 -8.15
C GLY A 149 -13.96 6.83 -6.69
N VAL A 150 -14.89 5.90 -6.41
CA VAL A 150 -15.11 5.38 -5.05
C VAL A 150 -14.13 4.27 -4.68
N VAL A 151 -13.60 4.30 -3.48
CA VAL A 151 -12.66 3.32 -2.93
C VAL A 151 -13.39 1.99 -2.69
N ALA A 152 -12.81 0.89 -3.16
CA ALA A 152 -13.37 -0.47 -3.05
C ALA A 152 -14.85 -0.59 -3.51
N GLY A 153 -15.29 0.28 -4.41
CA GLY A 153 -16.66 0.28 -4.94
C GLY A 153 -17.73 0.79 -3.98
N SER A 154 -17.37 1.28 -2.79
CA SER A 154 -18.28 1.72 -1.72
C SER A 154 -18.28 3.24 -1.54
N ALA A 155 -19.44 3.89 -1.77
CA ALA A 155 -19.62 5.30 -1.50
C ALA A 155 -19.52 5.62 0.00
N GLU A 156 -20.03 4.75 0.86
CA GLU A 156 -19.97 4.92 2.31
C GLU A 156 -18.53 4.84 2.85
N HIS A 157 -17.74 3.87 2.39
CA HIS A 157 -16.33 3.76 2.78
C HIS A 157 -15.54 4.99 2.32
N THR A 158 -15.77 5.44 1.09
CA THR A 158 -15.15 6.66 0.55
C THR A 158 -15.53 7.88 1.37
N ARG A 159 -16.80 8.00 1.75
CA ARG A 159 -17.28 9.11 2.58
C ARG A 159 -16.57 9.17 3.93
N ARG A 160 -16.41 8.04 4.61
CA ARG A 160 -15.64 7.97 5.87
C ARG A 160 -14.21 8.45 5.70
N LEU A 161 -13.52 7.95 4.67
CA LEU A 161 -12.14 8.33 4.37
C LEU A 161 -12.01 9.84 4.06
N LEU A 162 -12.92 10.38 3.26
CA LEU A 162 -12.97 11.81 2.94
C LEU A 162 -13.32 12.66 4.17
N THR A 163 -14.23 12.20 5.04
CA THR A 163 -14.57 12.88 6.28
C THR A 163 -13.33 13.01 7.18
N ASP A 164 -12.55 11.96 7.31
CA ASP A 164 -11.33 12.00 8.12
C ASP A 164 -10.26 12.88 7.48
N ALA A 165 -10.12 12.88 6.14
CA ALA A 165 -9.23 13.79 5.44
C ALA A 165 -9.65 15.27 5.66
N LEU A 166 -10.93 15.57 5.60
CA LEU A 166 -11.45 16.92 5.82
C LEU A 166 -11.25 17.40 7.27
N LYS A 167 -11.39 16.50 8.27
CA LYS A 167 -11.03 16.82 9.66
C LYS A 167 -9.55 17.20 9.78
N VAL A 168 -8.67 16.42 9.14
CA VAL A 168 -7.23 16.73 9.12
C VAL A 168 -6.96 18.08 8.48
N LEU A 169 -7.55 18.35 7.31
CA LEU A 169 -7.37 19.61 6.59
C LEU A 169 -7.92 20.83 7.36
N ALA A 170 -9.01 20.66 8.10
CA ALA A 170 -9.60 21.72 8.91
C ALA A 170 -8.73 22.13 10.13
N GLU A 171 -7.90 21.19 10.62
CA GLU A 171 -7.01 21.43 11.77
C GLU A 171 -5.60 21.91 11.36
N LEU A 172 -5.37 22.11 10.05
CA LEU A 172 -4.14 22.69 9.55
C LEU A 172 -4.23 24.22 9.39
N PRO A 173 -3.13 24.96 9.63
CA PRO A 173 -1.79 24.47 10.01
C PRO A 173 -1.75 23.91 11.42
N GLY A 174 -0.93 22.85 11.59
CA GLY A 174 -0.71 22.20 12.87
C GLY A 174 0.06 23.09 13.87
N ARG A 175 0.20 22.63 15.11
CA ARG A 175 0.86 23.35 16.21
C ARG A 175 2.31 22.94 16.42
N ALA A 176 3.00 22.51 15.38
CA ALA A 176 4.35 21.92 15.45
C ALA A 176 4.43 20.66 16.35
N GLU A 177 3.34 19.93 16.45
CA GLU A 177 3.26 18.64 17.14
C GLU A 177 3.66 17.49 16.21
N PRO A 178 4.26 16.39 16.71
CA PRO A 178 4.58 15.21 15.89
C PRO A 178 3.36 14.63 15.18
N LEU A 179 3.54 14.11 13.97
CA LEU A 179 2.45 13.58 13.14
C LEU A 179 1.57 12.55 13.86
N PRO A 180 2.10 11.57 14.65
CA PRO A 180 1.25 10.65 15.40
C PRO A 180 0.40 11.33 16.50
N VAL A 181 0.93 12.37 17.13
CA VAL A 181 0.20 13.16 18.15
C VAL A 181 -0.91 13.96 17.50
N PHE A 182 -0.59 14.64 16.38
CA PHE A 182 -1.57 15.36 15.57
C PHE A 182 -2.69 14.41 15.09
N ALA A 183 -2.33 13.25 14.52
CA ALA A 183 -3.29 12.26 14.06
C ALA A 183 -4.19 11.74 15.18
N ALA A 184 -3.62 11.38 16.35
CA ALA A 184 -4.39 10.92 17.51
C ALA A 184 -5.37 11.98 18.00
N ARG A 185 -4.98 13.25 18.03
CA ARG A 185 -5.84 14.37 18.46
C ARG A 185 -6.99 14.57 17.49
N VAL A 186 -6.72 14.60 16.18
CA VAL A 186 -7.71 14.94 15.15
C VAL A 186 -8.62 13.75 14.80
N LEU A 187 -8.09 12.53 14.87
CA LEU A 187 -8.75 11.30 14.42
C LEU A 187 -9.14 10.37 15.58
N SER A 188 -9.50 10.96 16.74
CA SER A 188 -10.06 10.23 17.87
C SER A 188 -9.18 9.05 18.34
N GLY A 189 -7.88 9.28 18.49
CA GLY A 189 -6.92 8.30 19.02
C GLY A 189 -6.21 7.45 17.96
N GLN A 190 -6.48 7.64 16.68
CA GLN A 190 -5.85 6.87 15.60
C GLN A 190 -4.47 7.44 15.23
N ALA A 191 -3.47 7.24 16.07
CA ALA A 191 -2.12 7.80 15.91
C ALA A 191 -1.43 7.44 14.59
N HIS A 192 -1.72 6.27 14.03
CA HIS A 192 -1.10 5.72 12.83
C HIS A 192 -1.92 5.91 11.53
N ALA A 193 -3.03 6.63 11.61
CA ALA A 193 -3.92 6.83 10.46
C ALA A 193 -3.28 7.65 9.32
N LEU A 194 -2.29 8.49 9.64
CA LEU A 194 -1.55 9.32 8.69
C LEU A 194 -0.14 8.81 8.36
N ASP A 195 0.19 7.58 8.81
CA ASP A 195 1.47 6.96 8.48
C ASP A 195 1.63 6.74 6.98
N ASP A 196 2.87 6.55 6.55
CA ASP A 196 3.19 6.27 5.15
C ASP A 196 2.46 5.02 4.64
N GLY A 197 2.03 5.08 3.38
CA GLY A 197 1.31 3.99 2.74
C GLY A 197 -0.17 3.86 3.13
N THR A 198 -0.68 4.64 4.09
CA THR A 198 -2.12 4.62 4.39
C THR A 198 -2.93 5.38 3.33
N PRO A 199 -4.14 4.91 2.97
CA PRO A 199 -5.01 5.62 2.04
C PRO A 199 -5.35 7.05 2.48
N LEU A 200 -5.48 7.27 3.80
CA LEU A 200 -5.78 8.58 4.36
C LEU A 200 -4.60 9.53 4.20
N SER A 201 -3.38 9.09 4.52
CA SER A 201 -2.17 9.88 4.33
C SER A 201 -2.00 10.30 2.86
N ALA A 202 -2.15 9.35 1.93
CA ALA A 202 -2.07 9.65 0.50
C ALA A 202 -3.13 10.67 0.03
N LEU A 203 -4.33 10.62 0.60
CA LEU A 203 -5.41 11.53 0.28
C LEU A 203 -5.13 12.94 0.80
N VAL A 204 -4.68 13.07 2.04
CA VAL A 204 -4.33 14.35 2.68
C VAL A 204 -3.11 14.97 1.99
N LEU A 205 -2.06 14.20 1.70
CA LEU A 205 -0.87 14.71 1.03
C LEU A 205 -1.17 15.25 -0.38
N ARG A 206 -2.11 14.65 -1.11
CA ARG A 206 -2.58 15.22 -2.38
C ARG A 206 -3.32 16.54 -2.18
N ALA A 207 -4.13 16.65 -1.12
CA ALA A 207 -4.78 17.92 -0.79
C ALA A 207 -3.76 19.00 -0.42
N LEU A 208 -2.75 18.68 0.39
CA LEU A 208 -1.66 19.58 0.75
C LEU A 208 -0.83 20.00 -0.48
N ALA A 209 -0.55 19.06 -1.39
CA ALA A 209 0.15 19.37 -2.63
C ALA A 209 -0.64 20.39 -3.47
N THR A 210 -1.97 20.21 -3.55
CA THR A 210 -2.87 21.18 -4.20
C THR A 210 -2.87 22.52 -3.48
N LEU A 211 -2.96 22.54 -2.15
CA LEU A 211 -2.95 23.77 -1.35
C LEU A 211 -1.67 24.58 -1.50
N TYR A 212 -0.55 23.90 -1.67
CA TYR A 212 0.77 24.53 -1.73
C TYR A 212 1.35 24.67 -3.14
N ASP A 213 0.54 24.38 -4.15
CA ASP A 213 0.92 24.40 -5.57
C ASP A 213 2.22 23.60 -5.83
N THR A 214 2.21 22.34 -5.40
CA THR A 214 3.34 21.42 -5.58
C THR A 214 2.84 20.10 -6.15
N VAL A 215 3.78 19.28 -6.65
CA VAL A 215 3.45 17.90 -7.04
C VAL A 215 3.27 17.03 -5.79
N PRO A 216 2.40 16.00 -5.84
CA PRO A 216 2.30 15.02 -4.77
C PRO A 216 3.67 14.38 -4.47
N PRO A 217 4.02 14.20 -3.18
CA PRO A 217 5.36 13.75 -2.79
C PRO A 217 5.62 12.32 -3.28
N GLN A 218 6.81 12.11 -3.85
CA GLN A 218 7.27 10.82 -4.36
C GLN A 218 8.31 10.18 -3.43
N SER A 219 8.81 10.92 -2.45
CA SER A 219 9.83 10.45 -1.50
C SER A 219 9.44 10.76 -0.06
N ALA A 220 10.05 10.03 0.88
CA ALA A 220 9.88 10.28 2.31
C ALA A 220 10.32 11.71 2.71
N VAL A 221 11.32 12.26 2.03
CA VAL A 221 11.81 13.62 2.28
C VAL A 221 10.77 14.67 1.86
N GLU A 222 10.21 14.52 0.65
CA GLU A 222 9.18 15.44 0.15
C GLU A 222 7.90 15.36 1.00
N ARG A 223 7.51 14.17 1.42
CA ARG A 223 6.36 13.96 2.30
C ARG A 223 6.53 14.68 3.63
N ARG A 224 7.71 14.56 4.27
CA ARG A 224 8.00 15.27 5.51
C ARG A 224 8.04 16.79 5.31
N ALA A 225 8.67 17.25 4.24
CA ALA A 225 8.70 18.68 3.92
C ALA A 225 7.28 19.25 3.77
N LEU A 226 6.37 18.48 3.18
CA LEU A 226 4.98 18.88 2.99
C LEU A 226 4.22 18.95 4.33
N TRP A 227 4.39 17.95 5.23
CA TRP A 227 3.86 18.00 6.59
C TRP A 227 4.44 19.16 7.42
N THR A 228 5.74 19.39 7.34
CA THR A 228 6.39 20.53 8.02
C THR A 228 5.82 21.86 7.53
N ARG A 229 5.60 22.01 6.21
CA ARG A 229 4.95 23.19 5.63
C ARG A 229 3.51 23.36 6.14
N ALA A 230 2.83 22.25 6.41
CA ALA A 230 1.51 22.24 7.02
C ALA A 230 1.53 22.45 8.55
N GLY A 231 2.68 22.74 9.14
CA GLY A 231 2.83 23.01 10.58
C GLY A 231 2.79 21.75 11.45
N VAL A 232 3.00 20.55 10.86
CA VAL A 232 3.12 19.30 11.61
C VAL A 232 4.60 18.95 11.72
N ALA A 233 5.10 18.73 12.94
CA ALA A 233 6.49 18.43 13.17
C ALA A 233 6.86 17.06 12.61
N ASP A 234 8.09 16.97 12.09
CA ASP A 234 8.68 15.70 11.71
C ASP A 234 9.03 14.86 12.95
N ASP A 235 8.97 13.55 12.83
CA ASP A 235 9.45 12.66 13.89
C ASP A 235 10.98 12.57 13.86
N GLU A 236 11.59 13.52 14.59
CA GLU A 236 13.05 13.64 14.66
C GLU A 236 13.70 12.60 15.57
N LEU A 237 12.91 11.87 16.36
CA LEU A 237 13.42 10.92 17.35
C LEU A 237 13.39 9.48 16.85
N SER A 238 12.35 9.06 16.13
CA SER A 238 12.23 7.68 15.63
C SER A 238 13.12 7.40 14.42
N ALA A 239 13.45 8.43 13.61
CA ALA A 239 14.38 8.26 12.51
C ALA A 239 15.81 8.25 13.05
N THR A 240 16.44 7.07 13.07
CA THR A 240 17.80 6.88 13.60
C THR A 240 18.76 6.31 12.57
N VAL A 241 20.05 6.58 12.75
CA VAL A 241 21.14 5.99 11.97
C VAL A 241 22.20 5.45 12.93
N LEU A 242 22.72 4.25 12.64
CA LEU A 242 23.78 3.66 13.44
C LEU A 242 25.15 4.08 12.89
N VAL A 243 26.05 4.45 13.79
CA VAL A 243 27.44 4.78 13.43
C VAL A 243 28.42 4.06 14.33
N GLY A 244 29.57 3.66 13.78
CA GLY A 244 30.67 3.09 14.53
C GLY A 244 31.99 3.74 14.13
N GLY A 245 32.94 3.89 15.08
CA GLY A 245 34.26 4.44 14.81
C GLY A 245 34.32 5.89 14.32
N LEU A 246 33.18 6.59 14.27
CA LEU A 246 33.07 7.97 13.82
C LEU A 246 33.59 8.92 14.92
N ARG A 247 34.77 9.52 14.69
CA ARG A 247 35.38 10.50 15.58
C ARG A 247 35.38 11.85 14.90
N VAL A 248 34.79 12.81 15.55
CA VAL A 248 34.65 14.18 15.06
C VAL A 248 35.02 15.15 16.15
N ALA A 249 35.64 16.22 15.79
CA ALA A 249 35.97 17.33 16.70
C ALA A 249 34.74 18.25 16.84
N GLY A 250 34.79 19.09 17.88
CA GLY A 250 33.73 20.04 18.22
C GLY A 250 33.03 19.67 19.53
N ASP A 251 32.32 20.65 20.08
CA ASP A 251 31.58 20.50 21.35
C ASP A 251 30.09 20.19 21.14
N GLY A 252 29.66 20.08 19.89
CA GLY A 252 28.29 19.73 19.53
C GLY A 252 27.86 18.36 20.07
N LEU A 253 26.56 18.20 20.36
CA LEU A 253 26.04 16.96 20.92
C LEU A 253 26.33 15.75 20.04
N LEU A 254 26.17 15.86 18.73
CA LEU A 254 26.46 14.78 17.80
C LEU A 254 27.94 14.37 17.88
N ALA A 255 28.87 15.33 17.86
CA ALA A 255 30.31 15.08 17.95
C ALA A 255 30.68 14.35 19.25
N ARG A 256 30.16 14.80 20.38
CA ARG A 256 30.39 14.19 21.70
C ARG A 256 29.86 12.77 21.77
N VAL A 257 28.62 12.52 21.32
CA VAL A 257 28.00 11.17 21.35
C VAL A 257 28.75 10.20 20.43
N ALA A 258 29.01 10.60 19.19
CA ALA A 258 29.71 9.75 18.22
C ALA A 258 31.14 9.42 18.66
N THR A 259 31.89 10.41 19.14
CA THR A 259 33.27 10.24 19.59
C THR A 259 33.35 9.41 20.87
N ALA A 260 32.50 9.64 21.86
CA ALA A 260 32.48 8.86 23.09
C ALA A 260 32.18 7.35 22.82
N CYS A 261 31.20 7.07 21.94
CA CYS A 261 30.91 5.70 21.53
C CYS A 261 32.09 5.08 20.74
N ALA A 262 32.71 5.83 19.83
CA ALA A 262 33.87 5.35 19.07
C ALA A 262 35.07 5.05 19.97
N GLU A 263 35.34 5.85 20.99
CA GLU A 263 36.39 5.61 21.99
C GLU A 263 36.12 4.36 22.84
N ALA A 264 34.87 4.11 23.14
CA ALA A 264 34.42 2.91 23.85
C ALA A 264 34.34 1.66 22.96
N GLY A 265 34.56 1.78 21.63
CA GLY A 265 34.37 0.69 20.68
C GLY A 265 32.92 0.26 20.54
N GLN A 266 31.98 1.18 20.75
CA GLN A 266 30.54 0.95 20.71
C GLN A 266 29.90 1.66 19.50
N ALA A 267 28.72 1.18 19.08
CA ALA A 267 27.88 1.90 18.14
C ALA A 267 27.13 3.04 18.83
N ALA A 268 27.01 4.17 18.14
CA ALA A 268 26.04 5.20 18.51
C ALA A 268 24.79 5.09 17.62
N SER A 269 23.62 5.26 18.21
CA SER A 269 22.36 5.48 17.50
C SER A 269 22.08 6.98 17.50
N LEU A 270 22.20 7.62 16.35
CA LEU A 270 21.99 9.04 16.19
C LEU A 270 20.59 9.29 15.62
N THR A 271 19.79 10.09 16.32
CA THR A 271 18.45 10.49 15.83
C THR A 271 18.57 11.56 14.76
N LEU A 272 17.50 11.78 13.99
CA LEU A 272 17.42 12.87 13.03
C LEU A 272 17.61 14.25 13.72
N ALA A 273 17.15 14.38 14.96
CA ALA A 273 17.39 15.60 15.76
C ALA A 273 18.89 15.85 15.98
N HIS A 274 19.67 14.82 16.30
CA HIS A 274 21.13 14.95 16.44
C HIS A 274 21.79 15.43 15.13
N VAL A 275 21.29 14.94 13.99
CA VAL A 275 21.82 15.27 12.67
C VAL A 275 21.39 16.66 12.20
N ARG A 276 20.16 17.10 12.53
CA ARG A 276 19.65 18.45 12.19
C ARG A 276 20.27 19.56 13.02
N TYR A 277 20.56 19.25 14.28
CA TYR A 277 21.10 20.21 15.24
C TYR A 277 22.44 19.68 15.79
N PRO A 278 23.45 19.46 14.92
CA PRO A 278 24.69 18.78 15.30
C PRO A 278 25.53 19.57 16.31
N GLY A 279 25.34 20.90 16.38
CA GLY A 279 26.26 21.81 17.02
C GLY A 279 27.55 21.92 16.23
N GLU A 280 28.64 22.23 16.89
CA GLU A 280 29.95 22.21 16.27
C GLU A 280 30.34 20.77 15.91
N PHE A 281 30.63 20.53 14.64
CA PHE A 281 30.92 19.24 14.08
C PHE A 281 32.00 19.38 13.00
N ILE A 282 33.20 18.88 13.26
CA ILE A 282 34.35 19.01 12.39
C ILE A 282 35.01 17.64 12.17
N LEU A 283 35.12 17.23 10.92
CA LEU A 283 35.92 16.08 10.54
C LEU A 283 37.41 16.43 10.56
N ALA A 284 38.28 15.44 10.79
CA ALA A 284 39.72 15.64 10.71
C ALA A 284 40.11 16.09 9.29
N GLU A 285 40.98 17.10 9.22
CA GLU A 285 41.35 17.75 7.94
C GLU A 285 42.23 16.86 7.04
N ALA A 286 43.07 16.01 7.61
CA ALA A 286 44.00 15.20 6.83
C ALA A 286 44.41 13.91 7.57
N PRO A 287 44.48 12.75 6.87
CA PRO A 287 44.03 12.52 5.49
C PRO A 287 42.50 12.60 5.38
N VAL A 288 41.99 12.91 4.18
CA VAL A 288 40.54 12.94 3.91
C VAL A 288 39.90 11.65 4.46
N PRO A 289 38.97 11.75 5.41
CA PRO A 289 38.41 10.56 6.05
C PRO A 289 37.57 9.79 5.07
N VAL A 290 37.85 8.48 4.95
CA VAL A 290 36.97 7.55 4.25
C VAL A 290 35.94 7.05 5.26
N VAL A 291 34.67 7.23 4.95
CA VAL A 291 33.55 6.72 5.71
C VAL A 291 32.93 5.58 4.92
N HIS A 292 32.96 4.39 5.48
CA HIS A 292 32.30 3.24 4.86
C HIS A 292 30.83 3.21 5.27
N VAL A 293 29.97 2.82 4.35
CA VAL A 293 28.53 2.73 4.55
C VAL A 293 28.10 1.31 4.26
N VAL A 294 27.47 0.67 5.22
CA VAL A 294 26.97 -0.71 5.14
C VAL A 294 25.46 -0.73 5.29
N GLU A 295 24.83 -1.71 4.69
CA GLU A 295 23.38 -1.86 4.77
C GLU A 295 22.97 -2.54 6.07
N ASN A 296 23.72 -3.59 6.48
CA ASN A 296 23.30 -4.47 7.55
C ASN A 296 24.00 -4.16 8.89
N PRO A 297 23.22 -4.01 10.00
CA PRO A 297 23.78 -3.83 11.34
C PRO A 297 24.74 -4.95 11.77
N SER A 298 24.59 -6.16 11.23
CA SER A 298 25.47 -7.30 11.54
C SER A 298 26.93 -7.01 11.14
N VAL A 299 27.13 -6.38 9.99
CA VAL A 299 28.48 -6.02 9.49
C VAL A 299 29.12 -4.95 10.37
N LEU A 300 28.35 -3.93 10.76
CA LEU A 300 28.80 -2.92 11.73
C LEU A 300 29.18 -3.57 13.07
N ALA A 301 28.37 -4.49 13.58
CA ALA A 301 28.66 -5.20 14.83
C ALA A 301 29.93 -6.05 14.74
N LEU A 302 30.17 -6.75 13.63
CA LEU A 302 31.39 -7.50 13.36
C LEU A 302 32.63 -6.61 13.33
N ALA A 303 32.52 -5.44 12.66
CA ALA A 303 33.62 -4.47 12.61
C ALA A 303 33.98 -3.93 14.01
N LEU A 304 32.97 -3.58 14.82
CA LEU A 304 33.20 -3.12 16.20
C LEU A 304 33.81 -4.22 17.10
N ARG A 305 33.39 -5.47 16.95
CA ARG A 305 33.98 -6.60 17.67
C ARG A 305 35.43 -6.84 17.27
N ARG A 306 35.76 -6.69 15.99
CA ARG A 306 37.11 -6.94 15.46
C ARG A 306 38.11 -5.82 15.78
N PHE A 307 37.67 -4.56 15.69
CA PHE A 307 38.56 -3.41 15.77
C PHE A 307 38.42 -2.60 17.07
N GLY A 308 37.30 -2.77 17.80
CA GLY A 308 37.05 -2.05 19.05
C GLY A 308 37.13 -0.53 18.86
N SER A 309 37.87 0.15 19.72
CA SER A 309 38.11 1.58 19.64
C SER A 309 38.93 2.03 18.43
N CYS A 310 39.59 1.10 17.71
CA CYS A 310 40.29 1.38 16.46
C CYS A 310 39.40 1.19 15.22
N CYS A 311 38.11 0.98 15.38
CA CYS A 311 37.18 0.79 14.28
C CYS A 311 37.22 2.02 13.33
N PRO A 312 37.39 1.81 12.01
CA PRO A 312 37.24 2.88 11.04
C PRO A 312 35.82 3.46 11.05
N PRO A 313 35.61 4.67 10.52
CA PRO A 313 34.28 5.26 10.46
C PRO A 313 33.34 4.42 9.59
N LEU A 314 32.27 3.95 10.19
CA LEU A 314 31.17 3.22 9.55
C LEU A 314 29.83 3.89 9.85
N VAL A 315 28.98 3.94 8.84
CA VAL A 315 27.56 4.31 8.94
C VAL A 315 26.76 3.10 8.46
N CYS A 316 25.72 2.72 9.20
CA CYS A 316 24.81 1.65 8.79
C CYS A 316 23.43 2.22 8.49
N THR A 317 22.90 1.90 7.30
CA THR A 317 21.59 2.39 6.84
C THR A 317 20.43 1.56 7.39
N SER A 318 20.69 0.32 7.83
CA SER A 318 19.69 -0.63 8.33
C SER A 318 18.58 -0.90 7.29
N GLY A 319 18.98 -1.33 6.10
CA GLY A 319 18.12 -1.49 4.93
C GLY A 319 17.89 -0.15 4.20
N TRP A 320 16.67 0.12 3.75
CA TRP A 320 16.33 1.39 3.11
C TRP A 320 16.67 2.59 4.01
N PRO A 321 17.56 3.50 3.55
CA PRO A 321 18.02 4.60 4.38
C PRO A 321 16.90 5.57 4.67
N ASN A 322 16.74 5.89 5.93
CA ASN A 322 15.84 6.92 6.39
C ASN A 322 16.50 8.31 6.29
N SER A 323 15.79 9.35 6.73
CA SER A 323 16.28 10.74 6.66
C SER A 323 17.50 11.00 7.50
N ALA A 324 17.62 10.38 8.68
CA ALA A 324 18.79 10.54 9.52
C ALA A 324 20.03 10.01 8.82
N ALA A 325 19.94 8.84 8.16
CA ALA A 325 21.03 8.27 7.39
C ALA A 325 21.45 9.15 6.21
N ILE A 326 20.51 9.53 5.34
CA ILE A 326 20.82 10.37 4.17
C ILE A 326 21.37 11.74 4.58
N GLN A 327 20.80 12.36 5.60
CA GLN A 327 21.24 13.69 6.06
C GLN A 327 22.63 13.63 6.70
N LEU A 328 22.93 12.58 7.49
CA LEU A 328 24.25 12.37 8.05
C LEU A 328 25.29 12.14 6.94
N LEU A 329 25.00 11.29 5.95
CA LEU A 329 25.92 11.03 4.84
C LEU A 329 26.23 12.29 4.03
N ARG A 330 25.22 13.13 3.76
CA ARG A 330 25.43 14.43 3.11
C ARG A 330 26.30 15.34 3.94
N MET A 331 26.01 15.46 5.23
CA MET A 331 26.79 16.30 6.14
C MET A 331 28.26 15.85 6.22
N LEU A 332 28.53 14.53 6.24
CA LEU A 332 29.88 13.99 6.19
C LEU A 332 30.58 14.31 4.86
N ALA A 333 29.87 14.18 3.74
CA ALA A 333 30.39 14.52 2.42
C ALA A 333 30.68 16.01 2.28
N ASP A 334 29.80 16.87 2.77
CA ASP A 334 29.99 18.35 2.77
C ASP A 334 31.21 18.76 3.59
N GLN A 335 31.58 17.99 4.61
CA GLN A 335 32.80 18.11 5.40
C GLN A 335 34.05 17.47 4.71
N GLY A 336 33.90 16.99 3.48
CA GLY A 336 34.99 16.42 2.69
C GLY A 336 35.23 14.93 2.85
N ALA A 337 34.36 14.19 3.56
CA ALA A 337 34.50 12.72 3.65
C ALA A 337 34.29 12.02 2.31
N ALA A 338 35.15 11.04 2.01
CA ALA A 338 34.92 10.12 0.89
C ALA A 338 34.00 8.98 1.35
N LEU A 339 32.77 8.91 0.82
CA LEU A 339 31.81 7.89 1.18
C LEU A 339 31.95 6.66 0.29
N ARG A 340 31.96 5.45 0.87
CA ARG A 340 32.01 4.15 0.17
C ARG A 340 30.86 3.26 0.64
N TYR A 341 29.92 2.95 -0.24
CA TYR A 341 28.72 2.18 0.07
C TYR A 341 28.85 0.74 -0.37
N HIS A 342 28.47 -0.18 0.51
CA HIS A 342 28.20 -1.58 0.23
C HIS A 342 26.82 -1.97 0.76
N GLY A 343 26.16 -2.92 0.10
CA GLY A 343 24.89 -3.51 0.50
C GLY A 343 24.70 -4.87 -0.16
N ASP A 344 23.54 -5.47 0.05
CA ASP A 344 23.22 -6.77 -0.55
C ASP A 344 23.30 -6.72 -2.07
N LEU A 345 23.85 -7.78 -2.67
CA LEU A 345 23.86 -7.98 -4.11
C LEU A 345 22.65 -8.85 -4.49
N ASP A 346 21.48 -8.26 -4.33
CA ASP A 346 20.19 -8.76 -4.78
C ASP A 346 19.35 -7.62 -5.41
N GLY A 347 18.15 -7.93 -5.87
CA GLY A 347 17.34 -6.93 -6.57
C GLY A 347 16.89 -5.76 -5.69
N GLU A 348 16.75 -5.93 -4.38
CA GLU A 348 16.42 -4.86 -3.45
C GLU A 348 17.66 -4.06 -3.08
N GLY A 349 18.76 -4.70 -2.73
CA GLY A 349 20.03 -4.06 -2.36
C GLY A 349 20.60 -3.21 -3.50
N ILE A 350 20.46 -3.63 -4.77
CA ILE A 350 20.84 -2.80 -5.93
C ILE A 350 20.02 -1.51 -5.99
N ARG A 351 18.69 -1.57 -5.72
CA ARG A 351 17.84 -0.36 -5.68
C ARG A 351 18.19 0.54 -4.51
N ILE A 352 18.47 -0.04 -3.35
CA ILE A 352 18.92 0.72 -2.16
C ILE A 352 20.25 1.43 -2.47
N ALA A 353 21.23 0.70 -3.03
CA ALA A 353 22.50 1.26 -3.44
C ALA A 353 22.31 2.42 -4.42
N ALA A 354 21.55 2.21 -5.49
CA ALA A 354 21.28 3.26 -6.48
C ALA A 354 20.67 4.51 -5.82
N TYR A 355 19.75 4.32 -4.89
CA TYR A 355 19.15 5.42 -4.14
C TYR A 355 20.18 6.17 -3.27
N VAL A 356 21.04 5.45 -2.53
CA VAL A 356 22.09 6.07 -1.71
C VAL A 356 23.07 6.87 -2.57
N LEU A 357 23.51 6.29 -3.69
CA LEU A 357 24.44 6.96 -4.61
C LEU A 357 23.83 8.20 -5.24
N ASP A 358 22.54 8.16 -5.62
CA ASP A 358 21.80 9.32 -6.16
C ASP A 358 21.63 10.44 -5.11
N LYS A 359 21.36 10.09 -3.86
CA LYS A 359 21.09 11.06 -2.79
C LYS A 359 22.32 11.60 -2.09
N THR A 360 23.47 10.98 -2.30
CA THR A 360 24.74 11.35 -1.65
C THR A 360 25.88 11.35 -2.68
N SER A 361 27.10 11.68 -2.27
CA SER A 361 28.31 11.52 -3.11
C SER A 361 28.99 10.16 -2.91
N ALA A 362 28.30 9.16 -2.38
CA ALA A 362 28.86 7.84 -2.12
C ALA A 362 29.24 7.14 -3.43
N ARG A 363 30.30 6.33 -3.35
CA ARG A 363 30.75 5.48 -4.45
C ARG A 363 30.55 4.01 -4.05
N PRO A 364 30.25 3.11 -5.00
CA PRO A 364 30.13 1.69 -4.70
C PRO A 364 31.45 1.12 -4.16
N TRP A 365 31.34 0.26 -3.18
CA TRP A 365 32.44 -0.46 -2.55
C TRP A 365 32.16 -1.96 -2.63
N ARG A 366 32.98 -2.70 -3.38
CA ARG A 366 32.80 -4.12 -3.65
C ARG A 366 31.39 -4.50 -4.17
N MET A 367 30.86 -3.66 -5.05
CA MET A 367 29.55 -3.88 -5.68
C MET A 367 29.63 -3.92 -7.21
N THR A 368 30.70 -4.51 -7.74
CA THR A 368 30.87 -4.73 -9.18
C THR A 368 30.45 -6.14 -9.60
N ALA A 369 30.28 -6.36 -10.90
CA ALA A 369 30.06 -7.69 -11.48
C ALA A 369 31.17 -8.67 -11.10
N ALA A 370 32.43 -8.20 -11.03
CA ALA A 370 33.56 -9.01 -10.60
C ALA A 370 33.49 -9.42 -9.12
N ASP A 371 33.09 -8.49 -8.25
CA ASP A 371 32.87 -8.75 -6.82
C ASP A 371 31.73 -9.77 -6.61
N TYR A 372 30.64 -9.63 -7.35
CA TYR A 372 29.53 -10.57 -7.30
C TYR A 372 29.95 -11.98 -7.76
N ARG A 373 30.65 -12.11 -8.91
CA ARG A 373 31.18 -13.42 -9.38
C ARG A 373 32.09 -14.07 -8.33
N ALA A 374 32.94 -13.27 -7.70
CA ALA A 374 33.86 -13.78 -6.66
C ALA A 374 33.10 -14.23 -5.40
N ALA A 375 32.01 -13.58 -5.05
CA ALA A 375 31.15 -13.96 -3.91
C ALA A 375 30.36 -15.23 -4.21
N VAL A 376 29.72 -15.33 -5.37
CA VAL A 376 29.00 -16.53 -5.82
C VAL A 376 29.91 -17.74 -5.96
N ALA A 377 31.13 -17.56 -6.46
CA ALA A 377 32.12 -18.67 -6.56
C ALA A 377 32.44 -19.30 -5.20
N ARG A 378 32.41 -18.49 -4.12
CA ARG A 378 32.60 -18.99 -2.74
C ARG A 378 31.34 -19.58 -2.15
N ASN A 379 30.17 -19.04 -2.50
CA ASN A 379 28.87 -19.43 -2.00
C ASN A 379 27.87 -19.62 -3.17
N PRO A 380 27.99 -20.74 -3.92
CA PRO A 380 27.16 -20.93 -5.13
C PRO A 380 25.69 -21.28 -4.87
N ARG A 381 25.30 -21.39 -3.61
CA ARG A 381 23.94 -21.71 -3.19
C ARG A 381 23.43 -20.57 -2.33
N GLY A 382 22.27 -20.01 -2.70
CA GLY A 382 21.60 -18.94 -1.98
C GLY A 382 20.15 -18.78 -2.43
N PRO A 383 19.41 -17.88 -1.82
CA PRO A 383 18.08 -17.53 -2.27
C PRO A 383 18.12 -16.87 -3.65
N GLN A 384 16.96 -16.77 -4.30
CA GLN A 384 16.84 -16.01 -5.56
C GLN A 384 17.00 -14.51 -5.29
N PRO A 385 17.60 -13.74 -6.21
CA PRO A 385 17.89 -12.32 -6.03
C PRO A 385 16.64 -11.41 -6.13
N GLY A 386 15.45 -11.98 -6.34
CA GLY A 386 14.23 -11.21 -6.56
C GLY A 386 14.25 -10.46 -7.90
N ARG A 387 13.55 -9.31 -7.95
CA ARG A 387 13.50 -8.50 -9.17
C ARG A 387 14.80 -7.72 -9.36
N ILE A 388 15.65 -8.18 -10.26
CA ILE A 388 16.90 -7.51 -10.63
C ILE A 388 16.59 -6.24 -11.42
N THR A 389 17.34 -5.18 -11.14
CA THR A 389 17.31 -3.89 -11.84
C THR A 389 18.73 -3.53 -12.28
N GLU A 390 18.86 -2.66 -13.26
CA GLU A 390 20.18 -2.14 -13.69
C GLU A 390 20.90 -1.42 -12.54
N ALA A 391 22.20 -1.61 -12.46
CA ALA A 391 23.09 -0.91 -11.54
C ALA A 391 23.73 0.27 -12.27
N PRO A 392 23.44 1.53 -11.91
CA PRO A 392 23.94 2.71 -12.64
C PRO A 392 25.47 2.84 -12.65
N TRP A 393 26.17 2.12 -11.79
CA TRP A 393 27.64 2.14 -11.63
C TRP A 393 28.36 0.98 -12.33
N ASP A 394 27.63 -0.06 -12.76
CA ASP A 394 28.19 -1.24 -13.42
C ASP A 394 27.13 -1.93 -14.29
N PHE A 395 27.21 -1.76 -15.61
CA PHE A 395 26.22 -2.24 -16.56
C PHE A 395 26.20 -3.78 -16.70
N GLU A 396 27.28 -4.47 -16.33
CA GLU A 396 27.35 -5.93 -16.40
C GLU A 396 26.67 -6.60 -15.19
N LEU A 397 26.56 -5.89 -14.05
CA LEU A 397 26.13 -6.50 -12.79
C LEU A 397 24.75 -7.14 -12.89
N ALA A 398 23.79 -6.47 -13.48
CA ALA A 398 22.42 -6.98 -13.62
C ALA A 398 22.36 -8.26 -14.47
N GLU A 399 23.12 -8.31 -15.57
CA GLU A 399 23.17 -9.47 -16.46
C GLU A 399 23.81 -10.66 -15.73
N VAL A 400 24.93 -10.44 -15.05
CA VAL A 400 25.63 -11.49 -14.27
C VAL A 400 24.77 -12.01 -13.13
N MET A 401 24.05 -11.14 -12.44
CA MET A 401 23.10 -11.56 -11.39
C MET A 401 21.96 -12.40 -11.95
N ALA A 402 21.44 -12.06 -13.13
CA ALA A 402 20.41 -12.84 -13.79
C ALA A 402 20.91 -14.21 -14.27
N GLU A 403 22.17 -14.29 -14.76
CA GLU A 403 22.80 -15.53 -15.19
C GLU A 403 23.00 -16.52 -14.03
N HIS A 404 23.50 -16.05 -12.90
CA HIS A 404 23.77 -16.90 -11.74
C HIS A 404 22.51 -17.17 -10.89
N GLY A 405 21.55 -16.25 -10.82
CA GLY A 405 20.29 -16.41 -10.11
C GLY A 405 20.39 -16.56 -8.59
N VAL A 406 21.48 -16.06 -7.98
CA VAL A 406 21.77 -16.19 -6.54
C VAL A 406 21.91 -14.82 -5.89
N ALA A 407 21.18 -14.57 -4.79
CA ALA A 407 21.40 -13.40 -3.95
C ALA A 407 22.65 -13.57 -3.09
N VAL A 408 23.44 -12.50 -2.97
CA VAL A 408 24.59 -12.45 -2.06
C VAL A 408 24.31 -11.41 -0.99
N VAL A 409 23.95 -11.88 0.19
CA VAL A 409 23.72 -10.99 1.34
C VAL A 409 25.03 -10.49 1.92
N GLU A 410 25.02 -9.30 2.49
CA GLU A 410 26.20 -8.58 2.97
C GLU A 410 27.01 -9.40 3.99
N GLU A 411 26.36 -10.21 4.80
CA GLU A 411 27.02 -11.09 5.78
C GLU A 411 27.93 -12.15 5.15
N LEU A 412 27.61 -12.63 3.94
CA LEU A 412 28.45 -13.63 3.25
C LEU A 412 29.78 -13.05 2.76
N VAL A 413 29.86 -11.74 2.60
CA VAL A 413 31.07 -11.02 2.17
C VAL A 413 31.71 -10.22 3.31
N ALA A 414 31.16 -10.28 4.52
CA ALA A 414 31.62 -9.51 5.68
C ALA A 414 33.10 -9.62 5.93
N GLU A 415 33.71 -10.81 5.82
CA GLU A 415 35.18 -11.00 6.00
C GLU A 415 35.99 -10.21 4.98
N ALA A 416 35.52 -10.10 3.73
CA ALA A 416 36.20 -9.33 2.71
C ALA A 416 36.08 -7.81 2.98
N LEU A 417 34.91 -7.36 3.47
CA LEU A 417 34.72 -5.97 3.90
C LEU A 417 35.59 -5.64 5.10
N LEU A 418 35.66 -6.52 6.10
CA LEU A 418 36.51 -6.36 7.27
C LEU A 418 38.01 -6.40 6.95
N ALA A 419 38.41 -7.12 5.92
CA ALA A 419 39.80 -7.10 5.46
C ALA A 419 40.17 -5.70 4.90
N ASP A 420 39.32 -5.11 4.08
CA ASP A 420 39.55 -3.73 3.58
C ASP A 420 39.60 -2.69 4.71
N LEU A 421 38.79 -2.87 5.75
CA LEU A 421 38.79 -2.01 6.93
C LEU A 421 40.02 -2.16 7.81
N ALA A 422 40.72 -3.32 7.73
CA ALA A 422 41.88 -3.60 8.57
C ALA A 422 43.05 -2.62 8.33
N ASP A 423 43.32 -2.29 7.06
CA ASP A 423 44.37 -1.34 6.70
C ASP A 423 44.09 0.07 7.29
N ALA A 424 42.84 0.53 7.20
CA ALA A 424 42.41 1.78 7.80
C ALA A 424 42.47 1.77 9.34
N ALA A 425 42.17 0.61 9.96
CA ALA A 425 42.27 0.42 11.41
C ALA A 425 43.72 0.43 11.90
N GLN A 426 44.67 -0.15 11.12
CA GLN A 426 46.09 -0.14 11.47
C GLN A 426 46.65 1.28 11.44
N GLN A 427 46.32 2.09 10.48
CA GLN A 427 46.75 3.50 10.40
C GLN A 427 46.30 4.30 11.66
N ARG A 428 45.17 3.97 12.25
CA ARG A 428 44.65 4.59 13.47
C ARG A 428 45.35 4.10 14.77
N ARG A 429 46.02 2.95 14.73
CA ARG A 429 46.79 2.40 15.87
C ARG A 429 48.16 3.03 16.02
N LEU A 430 48.69 3.57 14.93
CA LEU A 430 50.01 4.23 14.99
C LEU A 430 49.83 5.60 15.61
N PRO A 431 50.45 5.92 16.79
CA PRO A 431 50.44 7.24 17.34
C PRO A 431 51.04 8.20 16.29
N GLY A 432 50.40 9.33 16.06
CA GLY A 432 50.80 10.31 15.06
C GLY A 432 52.32 10.60 15.18
N ARG A 433 53.04 10.42 14.06
CA ARG A 433 54.33 11.06 13.92
C ARG A 433 54.09 12.57 13.93
N PRO A 434 54.90 13.33 14.70
CA PRO A 434 54.79 14.78 14.78
C PRO A 434 54.99 15.47 13.42
#